data_c117e5c9a675edc03028c13c458bb793
#
_entry.id   c117e5c9a675edc03028c13c458bb793
#
_cell.length_a   1.000
_cell.length_b   1.000
_cell.length_c   1.000
_cell.angle_alpha   90.00
_cell.angle_beta   90.00
_cell.angle_gamma   90.00
#
_symmetry.space_group_name_H-M   'P 1'
#
loop_
_entity.id
_entity.type
_entity.pdbx_description
1 polymer ?
#
loop_
_entity_poly.entity_id
_entity_poly.type
_entity_poly.pdbx_seq_one_letter_code
_entity_poly.pdbx_strand_id
1 'polypeptide(L)'
;MKAKKRVGIIGDTHAPYTHPDYLEFCLETFDSWECDTFVHIGDIIDHHSLSFHDSEPVLKGARGEMLDAREVLNPWYKAFPKLTITGGNHDLIPARQLKKIGMEAEVWMKPLAEVYNFPRGWKIVDTITIDGVLYHHGYTANGVNGFRRDAEQRMCRTVTGHAHGNA
;
A
#
# COMPACT_ATOMS: atom_id res chain seq x y z
N MET A 1 21.34 24.54 3.83
CA MET A 1 20.87 23.14 4.06
C MET A 1 19.44 23.06 3.55
N LYS A 2 19.08 22.01 2.80
CA LYS A 2 17.71 21.79 2.38
C LYS A 2 16.86 21.42 3.61
N ALA A 3 15.67 22.01 3.77
CA ALA A 3 14.78 21.65 4.87
C ALA A 3 14.41 20.15 4.77
N LYS A 4 14.38 19.46 5.91
CA LYS A 4 13.96 18.08 5.96
C LYS A 4 12.46 18.00 5.69
N LYS A 5 12.05 16.90 5.05
CA LYS A 5 10.64 16.61 4.77
C LYS A 5 9.91 16.13 6.03
N ARG A 6 8.66 16.56 6.17
CA ARG A 6 7.74 15.99 7.16
C ARG A 6 6.86 14.99 6.42
N VAL A 7 7.16 13.71 6.61
CA VAL A 7 6.53 12.64 5.83
C VAL A 7 5.34 12.08 6.58
N GLY A 8 4.15 12.26 6.01
CA GLY A 8 2.94 11.54 6.41
C GLY A 8 2.96 10.13 5.81
N ILE A 9 2.78 9.12 6.67
CA ILE A 9 2.83 7.71 6.26
C ILE A 9 1.44 7.11 6.37
N ILE A 10 0.95 6.55 5.27
CA ILE A 10 -0.29 5.78 5.20
C ILE A 10 0.09 4.31 5.11
N GLY A 11 -0.39 3.50 6.05
CA GLY A 11 -0.15 2.05 6.07
C GLY A 11 -1.35 1.27 5.56
N ASP A 12 -1.10 0.17 4.96
CA ASP A 12 -1.93 -1.02 4.70
C ASP A 12 -3.45 -0.74 4.73
N THR A 13 -3.97 0.02 3.74
CA THR A 13 -5.39 0.43 3.68
C THR A 13 -6.33 -0.71 3.35
N HIS A 14 -5.86 -1.71 2.61
CA HIS A 14 -6.65 -2.88 2.22
C HIS A 14 -8.05 -2.55 1.68
N ALA A 15 -8.14 -1.58 0.75
CA ALA A 15 -9.42 -1.27 0.13
C ALA A 15 -10.01 -2.51 -0.58
N PRO A 16 -11.30 -2.81 -0.42
CA PRO A 16 -12.38 -1.97 0.15
C PRO A 16 -12.55 -2.07 1.67
N TYR A 17 -11.76 -2.86 2.38
CA TYR A 17 -11.94 -3.15 3.81
C TYR A 17 -11.26 -2.12 4.73
N THR A 18 -10.91 -0.98 4.19
CA THR A 18 -10.35 0.16 4.91
C THR A 18 -11.25 0.59 6.07
N HIS A 19 -10.67 0.84 7.25
CA HIS A 19 -11.45 1.36 8.38
C HIS A 19 -12.09 2.71 8.00
N PRO A 20 -13.38 2.92 8.25
CA PRO A 20 -14.12 4.10 7.78
C PRO A 20 -13.51 5.43 8.27
N ASP A 21 -12.98 5.48 9.48
CA ASP A 21 -12.40 6.70 10.07
C ASP A 21 -10.93 6.90 9.70
N TYR A 22 -10.31 5.98 8.92
CA TYR A 22 -8.86 6.02 8.69
C TYR A 22 -8.42 7.22 7.87
N LEU A 23 -9.20 7.61 6.87
CA LEU A 23 -8.89 8.79 6.07
C LEU A 23 -8.91 10.07 6.93
N GLU A 24 -9.95 10.25 7.74
CA GLU A 24 -10.09 11.41 8.63
C GLU A 24 -8.94 11.46 9.63
N PHE A 25 -8.63 10.34 10.28
CA PHE A 25 -7.47 10.22 11.18
C PHE A 25 -6.16 10.63 10.49
N CYS A 26 -5.93 10.19 9.25
CA CYS A 26 -4.74 10.57 8.48
C CYS A 26 -4.69 12.08 8.23
N LEU A 27 -5.82 12.66 7.81
CA LEU A 27 -5.90 14.10 7.51
C LEU A 27 -5.63 14.95 8.74
N GLU A 28 -6.29 14.68 9.86
CA GLU A 28 -6.09 15.39 11.12
C GLU A 28 -4.64 15.26 11.64
N THR A 29 -4.11 14.04 11.61
CA THR A 29 -2.75 13.75 12.05
C THR A 29 -1.73 14.49 11.19
N PHE A 30 -1.86 14.41 9.87
CA PHE A 30 -0.89 15.02 8.95
C PHE A 30 -0.96 16.56 8.96
N ASP A 31 -2.15 17.12 9.16
CA ASP A 31 -2.30 18.57 9.36
C ASP A 31 -1.63 19.01 10.66
N SER A 32 -1.91 18.34 11.78
CA SER A 32 -1.33 18.67 13.08
C SER A 32 0.20 18.60 13.11
N TRP A 33 0.80 17.72 12.31
CA TRP A 33 2.26 17.56 12.17
C TRP A 33 2.82 18.35 10.99
N GLU A 34 1.98 19.12 10.28
CA GLU A 34 2.34 19.91 9.08
C GLU A 34 3.11 19.07 8.06
N CYS A 35 2.62 17.86 7.74
CA CYS A 35 3.24 16.98 6.78
C CYS A 35 3.19 17.57 5.36
N ASP A 36 4.31 17.52 4.63
CA ASP A 36 4.46 18.11 3.29
C ASP A 36 4.69 17.06 2.19
N THR A 37 4.88 15.81 2.59
CA THR A 37 5.20 14.68 1.70
C THR A 37 4.46 13.45 2.19
N PHE A 38 3.84 12.70 1.26
CA PHE A 38 3.02 11.56 1.64
C PHE A 38 3.51 10.28 0.97
N VAL A 39 3.60 9.22 1.75
CA VAL A 39 4.02 7.88 1.32
C VAL A 39 3.01 6.86 1.83
N HIS A 40 2.50 6.03 0.92
CA HIS A 40 1.74 4.83 1.27
C HIS A 40 2.67 3.63 1.23
N ILE A 41 2.75 2.87 2.32
CA ILE A 41 3.72 1.78 2.46
C ILE A 41 3.23 0.42 1.95
N GLY A 42 2.29 0.42 0.99
CA GLY A 42 1.81 -0.79 0.30
C GLY A 42 0.54 -1.37 0.87
N ASP A 43 0.09 -2.46 0.27
CA ASP A 43 -1.19 -3.10 0.54
C ASP A 43 -2.36 -2.11 0.49
N ILE A 44 -2.41 -1.34 -0.62
CA ILE A 44 -3.47 -0.37 -0.84
C ILE A 44 -4.79 -1.06 -1.18
N ILE A 45 -4.72 -2.20 -1.90
CA ILE A 45 -5.86 -3.05 -2.24
C ILE A 45 -5.71 -4.39 -1.53
N ASP A 46 -6.81 -4.92 -1.03
CA ASP A 46 -6.78 -6.21 -0.32
C ASP A 46 -6.68 -7.41 -1.27
N HIS A 47 -7.40 -7.38 -2.39
CA HIS A 47 -7.51 -8.51 -3.33
C HIS A 47 -7.91 -9.83 -2.65
N HIS A 48 -8.78 -9.76 -1.63
CA HIS A 48 -9.23 -10.92 -0.87
C HIS A 48 -9.79 -12.03 -1.77
N SER A 49 -10.63 -11.68 -2.73
CA SER A 49 -11.24 -12.62 -3.68
C SER A 49 -10.25 -13.36 -4.59
N LEU A 50 -9.03 -12.85 -4.69
CA LEU A 50 -7.91 -13.45 -5.44
C LEU A 50 -6.85 -14.04 -4.51
N SER A 51 -7.08 -14.03 -3.20
CA SER A 51 -6.15 -14.54 -2.20
C SER A 51 -5.77 -16.01 -2.47
N PHE A 52 -4.61 -16.42 -1.95
CA PHE A 52 -4.20 -17.82 -1.90
C PHE A 52 -4.78 -18.59 -0.72
N HIS A 53 -5.48 -17.89 0.17
CA HIS A 53 -6.24 -18.45 1.28
C HIS A 53 -7.71 -18.64 0.88
N ASP A 54 -8.43 -19.45 1.63
CA ASP A 54 -9.86 -19.64 1.43
C ASP A 54 -10.59 -18.29 1.57
N SER A 55 -11.43 -17.98 0.59
CA SER A 55 -12.22 -16.76 0.62
C SER A 55 -13.56 -17.00 1.33
N GLU A 56 -14.01 -16.02 2.10
CA GLU A 56 -15.32 -16.06 2.76
C GLU A 56 -16.45 -16.03 1.71
N PRO A 57 -17.37 -17.03 1.71
CA PRO A 57 -18.40 -17.15 0.68
C PRO A 57 -19.36 -15.95 0.60
N VAL A 58 -19.46 -15.17 1.69
CA VAL A 58 -20.34 -14.00 1.73
C VAL A 58 -19.74 -12.77 1.06
N LEU A 59 -18.43 -12.78 0.76
CA LEU A 59 -17.74 -11.66 0.14
C LEU A 59 -17.94 -11.65 -1.38
N LYS A 60 -17.84 -10.46 -1.96
CA LYS A 60 -17.97 -10.27 -3.40
C LYS A 60 -16.79 -10.92 -4.13
N GLY A 61 -17.04 -11.42 -5.34
CA GLY A 61 -15.97 -11.86 -6.22
C GLY A 61 -15.10 -10.68 -6.72
N ALA A 62 -14.00 -10.98 -7.40
CA ALA A 62 -12.95 -10.02 -7.79
C ALA A 62 -13.45 -8.73 -8.46
N ARG A 63 -14.46 -8.83 -9.32
CA ARG A 63 -15.05 -7.63 -9.95
C ARG A 63 -15.79 -6.75 -8.94
N GLY A 64 -16.55 -7.35 -8.05
CA GLY A 64 -17.30 -6.61 -7.02
C GLY A 64 -16.35 -5.92 -6.06
N GLU A 65 -15.35 -6.64 -5.56
CA GLU A 65 -14.30 -6.11 -4.72
C GLU A 65 -13.55 -4.94 -5.38
N MET A 66 -13.20 -5.08 -6.67
CA MET A 66 -12.56 -4.00 -7.43
C MET A 66 -13.42 -2.74 -7.50
N LEU A 67 -14.72 -2.87 -7.73
CA LEU A 67 -15.63 -1.72 -7.81
C LEU A 67 -15.76 -1.04 -6.44
N ASP A 68 -15.96 -1.80 -5.39
CA ASP A 68 -16.02 -1.27 -4.02
C ASP A 68 -14.70 -0.59 -3.60
N ALA A 69 -13.56 -1.17 -3.95
CA ALA A 69 -12.26 -0.56 -3.68
C ALA A 69 -12.09 0.80 -4.38
N ARG A 70 -12.58 0.94 -5.62
CA ARG A 70 -12.58 2.23 -6.32
C ARG A 70 -13.43 3.29 -5.59
N GLU A 71 -14.59 2.89 -5.08
CA GLU A 71 -15.45 3.79 -4.30
C GLU A 71 -14.79 4.25 -3.02
N VAL A 72 -14.19 3.32 -2.27
CA VAL A 72 -13.46 3.60 -1.02
C VAL A 72 -12.25 4.50 -1.26
N LEU A 73 -11.53 4.31 -2.37
CA LEU A 73 -10.33 5.10 -2.68
C LEU A 73 -10.64 6.50 -3.25
N ASN A 74 -11.83 6.76 -3.74
CA ASN A 74 -12.19 8.03 -4.36
C ASN A 74 -11.96 9.27 -3.46
N PRO A 75 -12.35 9.28 -2.17
CA PRO A 75 -12.00 10.38 -1.26
C PRO A 75 -10.48 10.50 -1.03
N TRP A 76 -9.73 9.40 -1.01
CA TRP A 76 -8.28 9.42 -0.88
C TRP A 76 -7.59 10.10 -2.06
N TYR A 77 -8.11 9.93 -3.29
CA TYR A 77 -7.59 10.61 -4.48
C TYR A 77 -7.69 12.12 -4.39
N LYS A 78 -8.77 12.62 -3.78
CA LYS A 78 -8.99 14.06 -3.55
C LYS A 78 -8.11 14.59 -2.42
N ALA A 79 -8.01 13.83 -1.34
CA ALA A 79 -7.24 14.20 -0.16
C ALA A 79 -5.72 14.24 -0.44
N PHE A 80 -5.22 13.26 -1.20
CA PHE A 80 -3.80 13.13 -1.51
C PHE A 80 -3.55 13.15 -3.02
N PRO A 81 -3.61 14.33 -3.69
CA PRO A 81 -3.42 14.42 -5.15
C PRO A 81 -2.03 13.99 -5.62
N LYS A 82 -1.06 13.96 -4.71
CA LYS A 82 0.31 13.44 -4.92
C LYS A 82 0.65 12.46 -3.83
N LEU A 83 0.94 11.23 -4.21
CA LEU A 83 1.27 10.15 -3.28
C LEU A 83 2.31 9.22 -3.90
N THR A 84 3.32 8.83 -3.13
CA THR A 84 4.22 7.74 -3.52
C THR A 84 3.79 6.47 -2.78
N ILE A 85 3.59 5.39 -3.52
CA ILE A 85 3.14 4.09 -3.01
C ILE A 85 4.29 3.10 -3.15
N THR A 86 4.71 2.46 -2.07
CA THR A 86 5.58 1.30 -2.18
C THR A 86 4.71 0.06 -2.31
N GLY A 87 4.84 -0.69 -3.41
CA GLY A 87 3.96 -1.83 -3.69
C GLY A 87 4.02 -2.89 -2.59
N GLY A 88 2.85 -3.36 -2.17
CA GLY A 88 2.69 -4.39 -1.15
C GLY A 88 2.43 -5.78 -1.73
N ASN A 89 2.42 -6.80 -0.87
CA ASN A 89 2.19 -8.17 -1.33
C ASN A 89 0.74 -8.41 -1.76
N HIS A 90 -0.24 -7.73 -1.17
CA HIS A 90 -1.63 -7.77 -1.61
C HIS A 90 -1.81 -7.10 -2.97
N ASP A 91 -1.13 -5.99 -3.21
CA ASP A 91 -1.14 -5.31 -4.50
C ASP A 91 -0.63 -6.21 -5.64
N LEU A 92 0.23 -7.18 -5.32
CA LEU A 92 0.81 -8.12 -6.27
C LEU A 92 0.02 -9.43 -6.43
N ILE A 93 -1.05 -9.68 -5.65
CA ILE A 93 -1.82 -10.93 -5.72
C ILE A 93 -2.30 -11.22 -7.15
N PRO A 94 -2.90 -10.29 -7.91
CA PRO A 94 -3.36 -10.59 -9.28
C PRO A 94 -2.24 -11.06 -10.20
N ALA A 95 -1.08 -10.39 -10.16
CA ALA A 95 0.09 -10.78 -10.96
C ALA A 95 0.64 -12.15 -10.55
N ARG A 96 0.66 -12.44 -9.26
CA ARG A 96 1.09 -13.74 -8.73
C ARG A 96 0.15 -14.88 -9.12
N GLN A 97 -1.17 -14.63 -9.18
CA GLN A 97 -2.15 -15.61 -9.66
C GLN A 97 -1.95 -15.92 -11.14
N LEU A 98 -1.70 -14.93 -11.99
CA LEU A 98 -1.36 -15.14 -13.41
C LEU A 98 -0.09 -15.96 -13.56
N LYS A 99 0.96 -15.62 -12.82
CA LYS A 99 2.22 -16.36 -12.83
C LYS A 99 2.03 -17.82 -12.42
N LYS A 100 1.14 -18.13 -11.46
CA LYS A 100 0.86 -19.50 -11.02
C LYS A 100 0.29 -20.39 -12.14
N ILE A 101 -0.44 -19.80 -13.08
CA ILE A 101 -0.99 -20.50 -14.25
C ILE A 101 -0.13 -20.34 -15.52
N GLY A 102 1.11 -19.88 -15.37
CA GLY A 102 2.06 -19.73 -16.48
C GLY A 102 1.84 -18.52 -17.37
N MET A 103 1.11 -17.49 -16.90
CA MET A 103 0.85 -16.26 -17.65
C MET A 103 1.72 -15.10 -17.13
N GLU A 104 2.22 -14.30 -18.06
CA GLU A 104 3.00 -13.09 -17.76
C GLU A 104 2.05 -11.92 -17.47
N ALA A 105 2.14 -11.34 -16.28
CA ALA A 105 1.23 -10.27 -15.86
C ALA A 105 1.33 -9.04 -16.76
N GLU A 106 2.51 -8.71 -17.23
CA GLU A 106 2.79 -7.57 -18.13
C GLU A 106 2.06 -7.67 -19.47
N VAL A 107 1.75 -8.89 -19.91
CA VAL A 107 1.04 -9.17 -21.18
C VAL A 107 -0.47 -9.22 -20.97
N TRP A 108 -0.91 -9.80 -19.86
CA TRP A 108 -2.31 -10.19 -19.65
C TRP A 108 -3.07 -9.33 -18.67
N MET A 109 -2.41 -8.43 -17.96
CA MET A 109 -3.01 -7.60 -16.94
C MET A 109 -2.73 -6.11 -17.20
N LYS A 110 -3.73 -5.27 -16.94
CA LYS A 110 -3.52 -3.82 -16.88
C LYS A 110 -2.75 -3.45 -15.61
N PRO A 111 -1.94 -2.39 -15.66
CA PRO A 111 -1.31 -1.85 -14.45
C PRO A 111 -2.33 -1.53 -13.36
N LEU A 112 -1.97 -1.76 -12.11
CA LEU A 112 -2.82 -1.49 -10.95
C LEU A 112 -3.39 -0.06 -10.97
N ALA A 113 -2.57 0.92 -11.32
CA ALA A 113 -2.97 2.32 -11.43
C ALA A 113 -4.10 2.54 -12.45
N GLU A 114 -4.13 1.77 -13.54
CA GLU A 114 -5.20 1.84 -14.54
C GLU A 114 -6.46 1.12 -14.05
N VAL A 115 -6.28 -0.07 -13.46
CA VAL A 115 -7.40 -0.85 -12.91
C VAL A 115 -8.17 -0.06 -11.85
N TYR A 116 -7.48 0.66 -10.98
CA TYR A 116 -8.10 1.40 -9.87
C TYR A 116 -8.24 2.90 -10.13
N ASN A 117 -7.98 3.37 -11.35
CA ASN A 117 -8.10 4.79 -11.74
C ASN A 117 -7.26 5.73 -10.87
N PHE A 118 -6.03 5.37 -10.54
CA PHE A 118 -5.17 6.21 -9.72
C PHE A 118 -4.91 7.57 -10.37
N PRO A 119 -4.89 8.65 -9.60
CA PRO A 119 -4.53 9.97 -10.12
C PRO A 119 -3.12 9.97 -10.71
N ARG A 120 -2.86 10.86 -11.69
CA ARG A 120 -1.52 11.01 -12.30
C ARG A 120 -0.40 11.34 -11.29
N GLY A 121 -0.76 11.90 -10.14
CA GLY A 121 0.17 12.24 -9.08
C GLY A 121 0.53 11.06 -8.17
N TRP A 122 -0.12 9.90 -8.34
CA TRP A 122 0.17 8.68 -7.59
C TRP A 122 1.21 7.86 -8.35
N LYS A 123 2.30 7.52 -7.66
CA LYS A 123 3.42 6.77 -8.25
C LYS A 123 3.67 5.52 -7.45
N ILE A 124 3.70 4.37 -8.13
CA ILE A 124 4.06 3.09 -7.52
C ILE A 124 5.56 2.86 -7.75
N VAL A 125 6.26 2.52 -6.69
CA VAL A 125 7.69 2.18 -6.67
C VAL A 125 7.92 0.99 -5.76
N ASP A 126 9.05 0.32 -5.87
CA ASP A 126 9.40 -0.77 -4.94
C ASP A 126 9.82 -0.19 -3.58
N THR A 127 10.62 0.86 -3.62
CA THR A 127 11.15 1.54 -2.44
C THR A 127 11.37 3.02 -2.72
N ILE A 128 11.38 3.84 -1.68
CA ILE A 128 11.79 5.25 -1.77
C ILE A 128 12.61 5.65 -0.55
N THR A 129 13.65 6.46 -0.77
CA THR A 129 14.44 7.03 0.32
C THR A 129 14.20 8.54 0.40
N ILE A 130 13.77 9.02 1.57
CA ILE A 130 13.53 10.44 1.84
C ILE A 130 14.35 10.83 3.08
N ASP A 131 15.22 11.80 2.95
CA ASP A 131 16.09 12.33 4.04
C ASP A 131 16.85 11.23 4.81
N GLY A 132 17.30 10.18 4.11
CA GLY A 132 18.06 9.07 4.69
C GLY A 132 17.21 8.02 5.42
N VAL A 133 15.89 8.04 5.24
CA VAL A 133 14.95 7.01 5.70
C VAL A 133 14.43 6.26 4.49
N LEU A 134 14.50 4.93 4.51
CA LEU A 134 13.99 4.02 3.49
C LEU A 134 12.54 3.65 3.82
N TYR A 135 11.65 3.82 2.85
CA TYR A 135 10.25 3.41 2.92
C TYR A 135 10.03 2.25 1.96
N HIS A 136 9.41 1.19 2.44
CA HIS A 136 9.02 0.03 1.64
C HIS A 136 7.95 -0.78 2.38
N HIS A 137 7.27 -1.70 1.68
CA HIS A 137 6.21 -2.48 2.32
C HIS A 137 6.73 -3.45 3.39
N GLY A 138 7.88 -4.09 3.17
CA GLY A 138 8.49 -4.95 4.18
C GLY A 138 8.07 -6.41 4.14
N TYR A 139 7.53 -6.92 3.01
CA TYR A 139 7.08 -8.31 2.90
C TYR A 139 8.18 -9.38 3.07
N THR A 140 9.43 -8.99 3.20
CA THR A 140 10.53 -9.88 3.62
C THR A 140 10.74 -9.88 5.13
N ALA A 141 10.12 -8.95 5.86
CA ALA A 141 10.26 -8.73 7.29
C ALA A 141 9.23 -9.53 8.09
N ASN A 142 9.24 -10.85 8.01
CA ASN A 142 8.26 -11.71 8.65
C ASN A 142 8.51 -11.95 10.15
N GLY A 143 7.42 -12.12 10.90
CA GLY A 143 7.40 -12.44 12.33
C GLY A 143 7.64 -11.24 13.24
N VAL A 144 7.50 -11.44 14.56
CA VAL A 144 7.47 -10.41 15.60
C VAL A 144 8.64 -9.40 15.53
N ASN A 145 9.82 -9.85 15.14
CA ASN A 145 11.01 -9.00 15.00
C ASN A 145 11.39 -8.76 13.53
N GLY A 146 10.49 -8.96 12.58
CA GLY A 146 10.77 -8.86 11.16
C GLY A 146 11.28 -7.46 10.77
N PHE A 147 10.60 -6.42 11.22
CA PHE A 147 10.96 -5.02 10.97
C PHE A 147 12.37 -4.66 11.50
N ARG A 148 12.72 -5.17 12.68
CA ARG A 148 14.05 -4.95 13.28
C ARG A 148 15.14 -5.62 12.44
N ARG A 149 14.95 -6.89 12.09
CA ARG A 149 15.89 -7.63 11.25
C ARG A 149 16.07 -7.00 9.88
N ASP A 150 14.98 -6.50 9.27
CA ASP A 150 15.04 -5.79 8.00
C ASP A 150 15.91 -4.52 8.11
N ALA A 151 15.70 -3.70 9.13
CA ALA A 151 16.50 -2.50 9.38
C ALA A 151 17.99 -2.83 9.64
N GLU A 152 18.27 -3.87 10.42
CA GLU A 152 19.62 -4.35 10.71
C GLU A 152 20.33 -4.85 9.43
N GLN A 153 19.63 -5.64 8.60
CA GLN A 153 20.19 -6.14 7.34
C GLN A 153 20.48 -5.02 6.32
N ARG A 154 19.60 -4.02 6.26
CA ARG A 154 19.77 -2.86 5.37
C ARG A 154 20.73 -1.80 5.91
N MET A 155 21.11 -1.91 7.18
CA MET A 155 21.98 -0.94 7.89
C MET A 155 21.50 0.52 7.71
N CYS A 156 20.20 0.75 7.68
CA CYS A 156 19.62 2.08 7.55
C CYS A 156 18.29 2.19 8.32
N ARG A 157 17.82 3.42 8.47
CA ARG A 157 16.49 3.67 9.04
C ARG A 157 15.44 3.24 8.04
N THR A 158 14.49 2.41 8.47
CA THR A 158 13.40 1.93 7.63
C THR A 158 12.05 2.25 8.23
N VAL A 159 11.06 2.44 7.34
CA VAL A 159 9.64 2.45 7.68
C VAL A 159 8.96 1.39 6.82
N THR A 160 8.26 0.48 7.47
CA THR A 160 7.61 -0.66 6.81
C THR A 160 6.16 -0.82 7.25
N GLY A 161 5.34 -1.40 6.38
CA GLY A 161 4.01 -1.96 6.67
C GLY A 161 4.07 -3.47 6.91
N HIS A 162 3.10 -4.20 6.38
CA HIS A 162 3.03 -5.67 6.32
C HIS A 162 2.89 -6.41 7.65
N ALA A 163 3.65 -6.04 8.66
CA ALA A 163 3.62 -6.69 9.96
C ALA A 163 2.51 -6.09 10.83
N HIS A 164 1.30 -6.66 10.76
CA HIS A 164 0.16 -6.28 11.60
C HIS A 164 0.30 -6.78 13.05
N GLY A 165 1.53 -6.89 13.55
CA GLY A 165 1.80 -7.31 14.90
C GLY A 165 1.55 -6.20 15.91
N ASN A 166 0.88 -6.53 17.01
CA ASN A 166 0.85 -5.65 18.18
C ASN A 166 2.28 -5.52 18.71
N ALA A 167 2.80 -4.29 18.68
CA ALA A 167 4.05 -3.94 19.33
C ALA A 167 3.82 -3.75 20.83
#